data_60377844415697496165ef1dfcd0d69e
#
_entry.id   60377844415697496165ef1dfcd0d69e
#
_cell.length_a   1.000
_cell.length_b   1.000
_cell.length_c   1.000
_cell.angle_alpha   90.00
_cell.angle_beta   90.00
_cell.angle_gamma   90.00
#
_symmetry.space_group_name_H-M   'P 1'
#
loop_
_entity.id
_entity.type
_entity.pdbx_description
1 polymer ?
#
loop_
_entity_poly.entity_id
_entity_poly.type
_entity_poly.pdbx_seq_one_letter_code
_entity_poly.pdbx_strand_id
1 'polypeptide(L)'
;MTGVQTCALPILSVRANLLYGHQRALRAGAREEIKFDDVVSLLGIASLLDRAPDRLSGGERQRVAVGRALLSQPHLLLMDEPLSALDRITKDEILPYFETLHETLSIPVLYVSHDMLEIERLADSLVLLDRGRVIASGALSDLEADPSLPLVQAPEAAVTLDGTIAAIDEAYALTTFSVAGGSVIVPGRRGTIGVHRRLRIRA
;
A
#
# COMPACT_ATOMS: atom_id res chain seq x y z
N MET A 1 -16.03 -6.82 8.69
CA MET A 1 -15.17 -5.61 8.77
C MET A 1 -14.06 -5.92 9.76
N THR A 2 -12.82 -5.84 9.32
CA THR A 2 -11.67 -6.06 10.20
C THR A 2 -10.78 -4.83 10.08
N GLY A 3 -10.68 -4.04 11.16
CA GLY A 3 -9.79 -2.89 11.22
C GLY A 3 -8.37 -3.35 11.55
N VAL A 4 -7.38 -2.82 10.83
CA VAL A 4 -5.97 -2.99 11.20
C VAL A 4 -5.66 -2.01 12.32
N GLN A 5 -5.86 -2.44 13.55
CA GLN A 5 -5.24 -1.77 14.70
C GLN A 5 -3.86 -2.39 14.91
N THR A 6 -2.86 -1.56 15.14
CA THR A 6 -1.44 -1.92 15.32
C THR A 6 -1.13 -2.82 16.54
N CYS A 7 -2.12 -3.49 17.09
CA CYS A 7 -2.02 -4.34 18.27
C CYS A 7 -1.80 -5.81 17.92
N ALA A 8 -0.54 -6.20 17.73
CA ALA A 8 -0.17 -7.59 17.98
C ALA A 8 -0.36 -7.90 19.47
N LEU A 9 -0.96 -9.04 19.81
CA LEU A 9 -1.14 -9.45 21.19
C LEU A 9 0.24 -9.72 21.80
N PRO A 10 0.67 -9.00 22.85
CA PRO A 10 2.04 -9.05 23.33
C PRO A 10 2.45 -10.38 23.94
N ILE A 11 1.46 -11.20 24.35
CA ILE A 11 1.67 -12.51 24.98
C ILE A 11 1.83 -13.65 23.98
N LEU A 12 1.66 -13.41 22.69
CA LEU A 12 1.72 -14.43 21.63
C LEU A 12 2.92 -14.17 20.72
N SER A 13 3.57 -15.24 20.24
CA SER A 13 4.55 -15.10 19.15
C SER A 13 3.89 -14.52 17.88
N VAL A 14 4.71 -14.06 16.92
CA VAL A 14 4.22 -13.59 15.62
C VAL A 14 3.35 -14.64 14.96
N ARG A 15 3.81 -15.90 14.89
CA ARG A 15 3.05 -17.03 14.33
C ARG A 15 1.69 -17.19 15.01
N ALA A 16 1.65 -17.16 16.33
CA ALA A 16 0.42 -17.31 17.08
C ALA A 16 -0.54 -16.11 16.88
N ASN A 17 0.00 -14.90 16.75
CA ASN A 17 -0.76 -13.70 16.39
C ASN A 17 -1.45 -13.85 15.02
N LEU A 18 -0.71 -14.30 14.01
CA LEU A 18 -1.22 -14.51 12.65
C LEU A 18 -2.31 -15.58 12.63
N LEU A 19 -2.07 -16.71 13.28
CA LEU A 19 -3.00 -17.83 13.32
C LEU A 19 -4.24 -17.57 14.18
N TYR A 20 -4.20 -16.61 15.08
CA TYR A 20 -5.34 -16.34 15.99
C TYR A 20 -6.61 -15.93 15.23
N GLY A 21 -6.49 -14.97 14.30
CA GLY A 21 -7.60 -14.54 13.45
C GLY A 21 -8.02 -15.62 12.45
N HIS A 22 -7.05 -16.26 11.84
CA HIS A 22 -7.22 -17.32 10.86
C HIS A 22 -8.05 -18.48 11.39
N GLN A 23 -7.65 -19.06 12.52
CA GLN A 23 -8.37 -20.17 13.13
C GLN A 23 -9.81 -19.81 13.55
N ARG A 24 -10.04 -18.58 14.01
CA ARG A 24 -11.38 -18.12 14.36
C ARG A 24 -12.26 -17.95 13.13
N ALA A 25 -11.73 -17.40 12.03
CA ALA A 25 -12.46 -17.26 10.80
C ALA A 25 -12.90 -18.62 10.23
N LEU A 26 -11.97 -19.58 10.15
CA LEU A 26 -12.28 -20.93 9.68
C LEU A 26 -13.29 -21.66 10.57
N ARG A 27 -13.17 -21.54 11.89
CA ARG A 27 -14.16 -22.11 12.83
C ARG A 27 -15.55 -21.47 12.70
N ALA A 28 -15.61 -20.20 12.28
CA ALA A 28 -16.85 -19.50 11.98
C ALA A 28 -17.43 -19.83 10.60
N GLY A 29 -16.78 -20.74 9.84
CA GLY A 29 -17.25 -21.18 8.52
C GLY A 29 -16.75 -20.32 7.36
N ALA A 30 -15.80 -19.41 7.57
CA ALA A 30 -15.19 -18.67 6.47
C ALA A 30 -14.43 -19.63 5.54
N ARG A 31 -14.52 -19.38 4.23
CA ARG A 31 -13.69 -20.07 3.24
C ARG A 31 -12.27 -19.55 3.33
N GLU A 32 -11.29 -20.44 3.26
CA GLU A 32 -9.88 -20.04 3.21
C GLU A 32 -9.52 -19.56 1.80
N GLU A 33 -9.57 -18.27 1.60
CA GLU A 33 -9.17 -17.61 0.35
C GLU A 33 -7.74 -17.08 0.45
N ILE A 34 -7.35 -16.58 1.63
CA ILE A 34 -6.04 -16.05 1.93
C ILE A 34 -5.29 -17.06 2.80
N LYS A 35 -4.21 -17.64 2.26
CA LYS A 35 -3.43 -18.67 2.93
C LYS A 35 -2.30 -18.09 3.77
N PHE A 36 -1.94 -18.82 4.84
CA PHE A 36 -0.89 -18.40 5.76
C PHE A 36 0.46 -18.19 5.07
N ASP A 37 0.90 -19.15 4.24
CA ASP A 37 2.21 -19.09 3.60
C ASP A 37 2.30 -17.97 2.56
N ASP A 38 1.20 -17.69 1.85
CA ASP A 38 1.12 -16.58 0.89
C ASP A 38 1.29 -15.23 1.61
N VAL A 39 0.62 -15.04 2.74
CA VAL A 39 0.73 -13.81 3.55
C VAL A 39 2.14 -13.67 4.15
N VAL A 40 2.72 -14.76 4.65
CA VAL A 40 4.08 -14.74 5.22
C VAL A 40 5.11 -14.35 4.16
N SER A 41 4.98 -14.90 2.95
CA SER A 41 5.84 -14.58 1.81
C SER A 41 5.64 -13.15 1.33
N LEU A 42 4.38 -12.74 1.11
CA LEU A 42 4.00 -11.41 0.63
C LEU A 42 4.55 -10.29 1.52
N LEU A 43 4.43 -10.46 2.84
CA LEU A 43 4.86 -9.46 3.81
C LEU A 43 6.32 -9.61 4.26
N GLY A 44 7.04 -10.63 3.77
CA GLY A 44 8.45 -10.86 4.11
C GLY A 44 8.69 -11.09 5.61
N ILE A 45 7.78 -11.80 6.29
CA ILE A 45 7.81 -11.98 7.76
C ILE A 45 8.22 -13.38 8.21
N ALA A 46 8.72 -14.22 7.31
CA ALA A 46 9.10 -15.61 7.62
C ALA A 46 10.13 -15.71 8.77
N SER A 47 11.15 -14.85 8.78
CA SER A 47 12.18 -14.82 9.83
C SER A 47 11.70 -14.28 11.18
N LEU A 48 10.48 -13.75 11.24
CA LEU A 48 9.90 -13.12 12.43
C LEU A 48 8.94 -14.06 13.18
N LEU A 49 8.54 -15.17 12.59
CA LEU A 49 7.42 -15.99 13.06
C LEU A 49 7.55 -16.47 14.51
N ASP A 50 8.76 -16.77 14.96
CA ASP A 50 9.02 -17.27 16.29
C ASP A 50 9.41 -16.17 17.29
N ARG A 51 9.47 -14.91 16.84
CA ARG A 51 9.76 -13.76 17.71
C ARG A 51 8.53 -13.33 18.51
N ALA A 52 8.80 -12.71 19.64
CA ALA A 52 7.77 -11.99 20.41
C ALA A 52 7.57 -10.58 19.83
N PRO A 53 6.35 -10.01 19.86
CA PRO A 53 6.03 -8.71 19.25
C PRO A 53 6.81 -7.52 19.82
N ASP A 54 7.26 -7.60 21.05
CA ASP A 54 8.09 -6.59 21.71
C ASP A 54 9.50 -6.48 21.13
N ARG A 55 9.96 -7.53 20.44
CA ARG A 55 11.27 -7.59 19.76
C ARG A 55 11.23 -7.19 18.29
N LEU A 56 10.11 -6.68 17.82
CA LEU A 56 9.93 -6.23 16.45
C LEU A 56 10.18 -4.73 16.32
N SER A 57 10.76 -4.32 15.19
CA SER A 57 10.78 -2.91 14.77
C SER A 57 9.35 -2.40 14.53
N GLY A 58 9.17 -1.08 14.40
CA GLY A 58 7.88 -0.49 14.05
C GLY A 58 7.30 -1.07 12.76
N GLY A 59 8.12 -1.13 11.72
CA GLY A 59 7.72 -1.69 10.44
C GLY A 59 7.45 -3.19 10.44
N GLU A 60 8.24 -3.97 11.18
CA GLU A 60 7.97 -5.40 11.36
C GLU A 60 6.63 -5.62 12.07
N ARG A 61 6.34 -4.85 13.14
CA ARG A 61 5.05 -4.91 13.84
C ARG A 61 3.88 -4.58 12.91
N GLN A 62 4.05 -3.57 12.04
CA GLN A 62 3.02 -3.17 11.10
C GLN A 62 2.72 -4.29 10.09
N ARG A 63 3.74 -4.89 9.49
CA ARG A 63 3.57 -6.04 8.58
C ARG A 63 2.87 -7.22 9.26
N VAL A 64 3.21 -7.51 10.50
CA VAL A 64 2.53 -8.55 11.30
C VAL A 64 1.08 -8.20 11.56
N ALA A 65 0.76 -6.94 11.86
CA ALA A 65 -0.62 -6.48 12.09
C ALA A 65 -1.48 -6.61 10.83
N VAL A 66 -0.94 -6.23 9.67
CA VAL A 66 -1.59 -6.42 8.36
C VAL A 66 -1.80 -7.91 8.06
N GLY A 67 -0.77 -8.75 8.24
CA GLY A 67 -0.88 -10.19 8.05
C GLY A 67 -1.95 -10.84 8.92
N ARG A 68 -2.06 -10.41 10.17
CA ARG A 68 -3.12 -10.87 11.08
C ARG A 68 -4.52 -10.46 10.60
N ALA A 69 -4.67 -9.23 10.08
CA ALA A 69 -5.93 -8.77 9.54
C ALA A 69 -6.34 -9.55 8.28
N LEU A 70 -5.40 -9.78 7.35
CA LEU A 70 -5.62 -10.56 6.13
C LEU A 70 -6.02 -11.99 6.43
N LEU A 71 -5.32 -12.65 7.35
CA LEU A 71 -5.61 -14.05 7.73
C LEU A 71 -6.94 -14.22 8.46
N SER A 72 -7.59 -13.16 8.88
CA SER A 72 -8.98 -13.22 9.35
C SER A 72 -10.01 -13.34 8.24
N GLN A 73 -9.59 -13.54 6.98
CA GLN A 73 -10.43 -13.69 5.79
C GLN A 73 -11.44 -12.52 5.62
N PRO A 74 -10.98 -11.27 5.56
CA PRO A 74 -11.88 -10.12 5.48
C PRO A 74 -12.45 -9.96 4.07
N HIS A 75 -13.71 -9.48 3.96
CA HIS A 75 -14.30 -9.02 2.71
C HIS A 75 -14.01 -7.54 2.41
N LEU A 76 -13.52 -6.79 3.38
CA LEU A 76 -13.10 -5.40 3.30
C LEU A 76 -12.02 -5.16 4.33
N LEU A 77 -10.89 -4.59 3.91
CA LEU A 77 -9.77 -4.23 4.78
C LEU A 77 -9.84 -2.74 5.11
N LEU A 78 -9.89 -2.40 6.39
CA LEU A 78 -9.87 -1.01 6.87
C LEU A 78 -8.51 -0.73 7.50
N MET A 79 -7.84 0.31 7.00
CA MET A 79 -6.56 0.78 7.52
C MET A 79 -6.69 2.26 7.90
N ASP A 80 -6.53 2.56 9.17
CA ASP A 80 -6.61 3.92 9.69
C ASP A 80 -5.22 4.35 10.15
N GLU A 81 -4.62 5.29 9.41
CA GLU A 81 -3.28 5.82 9.62
C GLU A 81 -2.22 4.73 9.88
N PRO A 82 -2.14 3.67 9.04
CA PRO A 82 -1.37 2.49 9.39
C PRO A 82 0.14 2.73 9.50
N LEU A 83 0.68 3.75 8.83
CA LEU A 83 2.10 4.05 8.79
C LEU A 83 2.48 5.34 9.56
N SER A 84 1.53 6.00 10.21
CA SER A 84 1.74 7.31 10.87
C SER A 84 2.81 7.30 11.97
N ALA A 85 3.00 6.18 12.66
CA ALA A 85 3.99 6.04 13.72
C ALA A 85 5.42 5.70 13.22
N LEU A 86 5.63 5.64 11.89
CA LEU A 86 6.89 5.25 11.29
C LEU A 86 7.62 6.46 10.72
N ASP A 87 8.95 6.44 10.85
CA ASP A 87 9.80 7.38 10.15
C ASP A 87 9.82 7.13 8.63
N ARG A 88 10.31 8.12 7.87
CA ARG A 88 10.30 8.09 6.40
C ARG A 88 11.06 6.89 5.82
N ILE A 89 12.20 6.53 6.39
CA ILE A 89 13.03 5.42 5.89
C ILE A 89 12.25 4.11 6.05
N THR A 90 11.67 3.89 7.21
CA THR A 90 10.84 2.71 7.49
C THR A 90 9.59 2.66 6.62
N LYS A 91 8.96 3.82 6.32
CA LYS A 91 7.83 3.88 5.37
C LYS A 91 8.25 3.43 3.97
N ASP A 92 9.38 3.93 3.47
CA ASP A 92 9.91 3.57 2.13
C ASP A 92 10.25 2.07 2.02
N GLU A 93 10.63 1.42 3.12
CA GLU A 93 10.85 -0.03 3.17
C GLU A 93 9.56 -0.84 3.16
N ILE A 94 8.47 -0.30 3.71
CA ILE A 94 7.20 -1.02 3.89
C ILE A 94 6.25 -0.82 2.72
N LEU A 95 6.19 0.37 2.15
CA LEU A 95 5.26 0.70 1.06
C LEU A 95 5.28 -0.31 -0.10
N PRO A 96 6.43 -0.87 -0.54
CA PRO A 96 6.43 -1.91 -1.58
C PRO A 96 5.63 -3.16 -1.22
N TYR A 97 5.54 -3.52 0.07
CA TYR A 97 4.69 -4.65 0.50
C TYR A 97 3.20 -4.33 0.38
N PHE A 98 2.81 -3.07 0.66
CA PHE A 98 1.44 -2.61 0.48
C PHE A 98 1.06 -2.49 -1.00
N GLU A 99 1.97 -2.05 -1.86
CA GLU A 99 1.77 -2.04 -3.32
C GLU A 99 1.55 -3.46 -3.85
N THR A 100 2.42 -4.40 -3.46
CA THR A 100 2.26 -5.81 -3.85
C THR A 100 0.95 -6.39 -3.32
N LEU A 101 0.56 -6.03 -2.10
CA LEU A 101 -0.70 -6.44 -1.49
C LEU A 101 -1.89 -5.91 -2.30
N HIS A 102 -1.87 -4.64 -2.68
CA HIS A 102 -2.89 -4.01 -3.52
C HIS A 102 -3.01 -4.71 -4.88
N GLU A 103 -1.89 -5.01 -5.54
CA GLU A 103 -1.86 -5.68 -6.84
C GLU A 103 -2.33 -7.16 -6.78
N THR A 104 -2.11 -7.83 -5.65
CA THR A 104 -2.31 -9.29 -5.51
C THR A 104 -3.68 -9.64 -4.94
N LEU A 105 -4.24 -8.81 -4.05
CA LEU A 105 -5.48 -9.10 -3.38
C LEU A 105 -6.68 -8.50 -4.11
N SER A 106 -7.72 -9.33 -4.27
CA SER A 106 -8.98 -8.91 -4.88
C SER A 106 -9.99 -8.36 -3.86
N ILE A 107 -9.55 -7.99 -2.66
CA ILE A 107 -10.42 -7.42 -1.63
C ILE A 107 -10.34 -5.89 -1.63
N PRO A 108 -11.47 -5.18 -1.47
CA PRO A 108 -11.45 -3.73 -1.32
C PRO A 108 -10.67 -3.31 -0.08
N VAL A 109 -9.89 -2.22 -0.22
CA VAL A 109 -9.15 -1.61 0.88
C VAL A 109 -9.63 -0.18 1.07
N LEU A 110 -10.06 0.17 2.28
CA LEU A 110 -10.28 1.55 2.68
C LEU A 110 -9.08 1.99 3.51
N TYR A 111 -8.28 2.89 2.94
CA TYR A 111 -7.04 3.39 3.51
C TYR A 111 -7.22 4.86 3.92
N VAL A 112 -7.06 5.16 5.20
CA VAL A 112 -7.09 6.54 5.72
C VAL A 112 -5.67 6.97 6.00
N SER A 113 -5.25 8.07 5.40
CA SER A 113 -3.94 8.69 5.63
C SER A 113 -4.00 10.19 5.35
N HIS A 114 -3.10 10.94 5.98
CA HIS A 114 -2.82 12.34 5.67
C HIS A 114 -1.48 12.51 4.91
N ASP A 115 -0.80 11.41 4.61
CA ASP A 115 0.47 11.39 3.89
C ASP A 115 0.24 11.18 2.39
N MET A 116 0.47 12.22 1.59
CA MET A 116 0.27 12.17 0.15
C MET A 116 1.13 11.12 -0.54
N LEU A 117 2.34 10.84 -0.03
CA LEU A 117 3.19 9.78 -0.59
C LEU A 117 2.56 8.40 -0.50
N GLU A 118 1.89 8.11 0.62
CA GLU A 118 1.16 6.85 0.80
C GLU A 118 -0.02 6.78 -0.17
N ILE A 119 -0.80 7.87 -0.25
CA ILE A 119 -2.00 7.97 -1.10
C ILE A 119 -1.62 7.80 -2.58
N GLU A 120 -0.63 8.54 -3.07
CA GLU A 120 -0.17 8.49 -4.46
C GLU A 120 0.33 7.10 -4.89
N ARG A 121 0.87 6.32 -3.95
CA ARG A 121 1.37 4.98 -4.23
C ARG A 121 0.31 3.90 -4.16
N LEU A 122 -0.70 4.07 -3.31
CA LEU A 122 -1.63 3.01 -2.94
C LEU A 122 -3.06 3.23 -3.43
N ALA A 123 -3.50 4.49 -3.62
CA ALA A 123 -4.89 4.77 -3.92
C ALA A 123 -5.19 4.77 -5.43
N ASP A 124 -6.31 4.16 -5.82
CA ASP A 124 -6.92 4.31 -7.15
C ASP A 124 -7.92 5.46 -7.15
N SER A 125 -8.63 5.60 -6.05
CA SER A 125 -9.65 6.64 -5.84
C SER A 125 -9.44 7.31 -4.50
N LEU A 126 -9.72 8.59 -4.45
CA LEU A 126 -9.57 9.42 -3.26
C LEU A 126 -10.91 10.02 -2.84
N VAL A 127 -11.15 10.06 -1.54
CA VAL A 127 -12.18 10.89 -0.91
C VAL A 127 -11.49 11.91 -0.02
N LEU A 128 -11.52 13.17 -0.43
CA LEU A 128 -10.89 14.26 0.32
C LEU A 128 -11.86 14.82 1.35
N LEU A 129 -11.42 14.85 2.61
CA LEU A 129 -12.21 15.30 3.74
C LEU A 129 -11.63 16.59 4.34
N ASP A 130 -12.48 17.57 4.61
CA ASP A 130 -12.17 18.74 5.44
C ASP A 130 -13.23 18.90 6.51
N ARG A 131 -12.82 18.97 7.78
CA ARG A 131 -13.69 19.16 8.96
C ARG A 131 -14.92 18.23 8.96
N GLY A 132 -14.71 16.97 8.60
CA GLY A 132 -15.74 15.94 8.57
C GLY A 132 -16.71 16.04 7.39
N ARG A 133 -16.41 16.83 6.37
CA ARG A 133 -17.20 16.96 5.13
C ARG A 133 -16.37 16.49 3.94
N VAL A 134 -17.02 15.80 3.01
CA VAL A 134 -16.43 15.47 1.72
C VAL A 134 -16.37 16.73 0.88
N ILE A 135 -15.17 17.12 0.45
CA ILE A 135 -14.96 18.27 -0.44
C ILE A 135 -14.70 17.83 -1.88
N ALA A 136 -14.16 16.64 -2.09
CA ALA A 136 -13.99 16.05 -3.41
C ALA A 136 -13.92 14.52 -3.30
N SER A 137 -14.31 13.82 -4.38
CA SER A 137 -14.13 12.36 -4.50
C SER A 137 -14.05 11.98 -5.97
N GLY A 138 -13.15 11.05 -6.30
CA GLY A 138 -12.92 10.58 -7.68
C GLY A 138 -11.62 9.82 -7.84
N ALA A 139 -11.25 9.57 -9.09
CA ALA A 139 -9.95 9.00 -9.39
C ALA A 139 -8.83 9.95 -8.89
N LEU A 140 -7.75 9.37 -8.36
CA LEU A 140 -6.65 10.17 -7.81
C LEU A 140 -6.09 11.14 -8.86
N SER A 141 -5.86 10.66 -10.09
CA SER A 141 -5.35 11.46 -11.20
C SER A 141 -6.21 12.68 -11.53
N ASP A 142 -7.54 12.56 -11.44
CA ASP A 142 -8.46 13.64 -11.74
C ASP A 142 -8.42 14.71 -10.65
N LEU A 143 -8.33 14.28 -9.39
CA LEU A 143 -8.28 15.21 -8.25
C LEU A 143 -6.92 15.91 -8.12
N GLU A 144 -5.82 15.26 -8.48
CA GLU A 144 -4.50 15.89 -8.54
C GLU A 144 -4.39 16.93 -9.68
N ALA A 145 -5.17 16.78 -10.73
CA ALA A 145 -5.21 17.73 -11.85
C ALA A 145 -6.12 18.94 -11.60
N ASP A 146 -6.94 18.94 -10.55
CA ASP A 146 -7.87 20.03 -10.23
C ASP A 146 -7.18 21.13 -9.41
N PRO A 147 -6.88 22.32 -10.01
CA PRO A 147 -6.17 23.40 -9.32
C PRO A 147 -6.99 24.06 -8.20
N SER A 148 -8.30 23.79 -8.11
CA SER A 148 -9.17 24.33 -7.06
C SER A 148 -9.04 23.56 -5.73
N LEU A 149 -8.45 22.37 -5.76
CA LEU A 149 -8.30 21.52 -4.58
C LEU A 149 -7.00 21.83 -3.82
N PRO A 150 -7.00 21.72 -2.49
CA PRO A 150 -5.83 21.97 -1.67
C PRO A 150 -4.67 20.98 -1.91
N LEU A 151 -4.90 19.88 -2.60
CA LEU A 151 -3.88 18.89 -2.98
C LEU A 151 -2.75 19.50 -3.83
N VAL A 152 -3.11 20.40 -4.74
CA VAL A 152 -2.14 21.06 -5.65
C VAL A 152 -1.28 22.09 -4.92
N GLN A 153 -1.72 22.59 -3.78
CA GLN A 153 -1.01 23.63 -3.00
C GLN A 153 -0.07 23.00 -1.95
N ALA A 154 -0.08 21.70 -1.81
CA ALA A 154 0.82 21.02 -0.87
C ALA A 154 2.28 21.17 -1.33
N PRO A 155 3.26 21.37 -0.40
CA PRO A 155 4.67 21.48 -0.76
C PRO A 155 5.25 20.25 -1.47
N GLU A 156 4.55 19.15 -1.37
CA GLU A 156 4.89 17.85 -1.98
C GLU A 156 3.97 17.51 -3.17
N ALA A 157 3.21 18.50 -3.69
CA ALA A 157 2.30 18.30 -4.80
C ALA A 157 3.03 17.66 -6.00
N ALA A 158 2.44 16.63 -6.53
CA ALA A 158 2.92 15.93 -7.71
C ALA A 158 1.73 15.47 -8.54
N VAL A 159 1.94 15.25 -9.82
CA VAL A 159 0.94 14.63 -10.69
C VAL A 159 1.31 13.17 -10.88
N THR A 160 0.34 12.32 -10.68
CA THR A 160 0.46 10.88 -10.90
C THR A 160 -0.02 10.53 -12.31
N LEU A 161 0.83 9.88 -13.09
CA LEU A 161 0.51 9.41 -14.44
C LEU A 161 0.65 7.89 -14.49
N ASP A 162 -0.35 7.22 -15.03
CA ASP A 162 -0.27 5.82 -15.36
C ASP A 162 0.42 5.66 -16.72
N GLY A 163 1.48 4.86 -16.78
CA GLY A 163 2.27 4.67 -17.97
C GLY A 163 2.75 3.24 -18.16
N THR A 164 2.92 2.85 -19.42
CA THR A 164 3.51 1.55 -19.79
C THR A 164 4.91 1.79 -20.35
N ILE A 165 5.88 0.99 -19.91
CA ILE A 165 7.24 1.05 -20.45
C ILE A 165 7.23 0.71 -21.93
N ALA A 166 7.46 1.70 -22.79
CA ALA A 166 7.45 1.57 -24.23
C ALA A 166 8.83 1.23 -24.81
N ALA A 167 9.89 1.80 -24.24
CA ALA A 167 11.27 1.58 -24.69
C ALA A 167 12.26 1.79 -23.54
N ILE A 168 13.41 1.11 -23.66
CA ILE A 168 14.57 1.29 -22.78
C ILE A 168 15.78 1.55 -23.66
N ASP A 169 16.42 2.71 -23.50
CA ASP A 169 17.68 3.03 -24.13
C ASP A 169 18.83 2.69 -23.15
N GLU A 170 19.53 1.62 -23.47
CA GLU A 170 20.60 1.13 -22.60
C GLU A 170 21.87 2.02 -22.68
N ALA A 171 22.10 2.67 -23.84
CA ALA A 171 23.28 3.49 -24.07
C ALA A 171 23.25 4.79 -23.23
N TYR A 172 22.07 5.37 -23.09
CA TYR A 172 21.86 6.60 -22.32
C TYR A 172 21.18 6.36 -20.96
N ALA A 173 20.91 5.09 -20.59
CA ALA A 173 20.18 4.72 -19.40
C ALA A 173 18.86 5.50 -19.24
N LEU A 174 18.04 5.53 -20.30
CA LEU A 174 16.74 6.18 -20.32
C LEU A 174 15.62 5.17 -20.48
N THR A 175 14.50 5.43 -19.82
CA THR A 175 13.26 4.65 -19.99
C THR A 175 12.16 5.56 -20.52
N THR A 176 11.54 5.16 -21.62
CA THR A 176 10.39 5.85 -22.22
C THR A 176 9.10 5.18 -21.77
N PHE A 177 8.22 5.97 -21.20
CA PHE A 177 6.87 5.55 -20.82
C PHE A 177 5.86 6.13 -21.81
N SER A 178 4.94 5.28 -22.26
CA SER A 178 3.73 5.71 -22.97
C SER A 178 2.67 6.04 -21.92
N VAL A 179 2.13 7.25 -21.95
CA VAL A 179 1.10 7.77 -21.06
C VAL A 179 -0.07 8.30 -21.86
N ALA A 180 -1.21 8.56 -21.20
CA ALA A 180 -2.36 9.19 -21.87
C ALA A 180 -1.93 10.56 -22.45
N GLY A 181 -2.03 10.68 -23.79
CA GLY A 181 -1.68 11.92 -24.51
C GLY A 181 -0.21 12.06 -24.93
N GLY A 182 0.67 11.07 -24.71
CA GLY A 182 2.05 11.18 -25.19
C GLY A 182 3.04 10.20 -24.59
N SER A 183 4.29 10.65 -24.44
CA SER A 183 5.34 9.86 -23.82
C SER A 183 6.17 10.70 -22.85
N VAL A 184 6.68 10.06 -21.81
CA VAL A 184 7.57 10.66 -20.81
C VAL A 184 8.87 9.86 -20.80
N ILE A 185 9.99 10.55 -20.87
CA ILE A 185 11.33 9.95 -20.79
C ILE A 185 11.91 10.26 -19.40
N VAL A 186 12.28 9.20 -18.69
CA VAL A 186 12.88 9.32 -17.35
C VAL A 186 14.28 8.73 -17.32
N PRO A 187 15.20 9.29 -16.57
CA PRO A 187 16.52 8.71 -16.39
C PRO A 187 16.46 7.43 -15.55
N GLY A 188 17.37 6.53 -15.85
CA GLY A 188 17.50 5.25 -15.21
C GLY A 188 16.76 4.12 -15.93
N ARG A 189 17.21 2.88 -15.66
CA ARG A 189 16.56 1.66 -16.15
C ARG A 189 15.42 1.28 -15.22
N ARG A 190 14.19 1.27 -15.71
CA ARG A 190 12.96 1.13 -14.89
C ARG A 190 12.10 -0.07 -15.30
N GLY A 191 12.54 -1.29 -15.00
CA GLY A 191 11.76 -2.50 -15.27
C GLY A 191 11.90 -3.04 -16.68
N THR A 192 10.85 -3.64 -17.23
CA THR A 192 10.82 -4.34 -18.53
C THR A 192 9.78 -3.71 -19.45
N ILE A 193 10.00 -3.72 -20.77
CA ILE A 193 9.05 -3.21 -21.76
C ILE A 193 7.70 -3.94 -21.60
N GLY A 194 6.61 -3.19 -21.69
CA GLY A 194 5.23 -3.68 -21.54
C GLY A 194 4.72 -3.67 -20.09
N VAL A 195 5.58 -3.42 -19.10
CA VAL A 195 5.14 -3.34 -17.70
C VAL A 195 4.48 -2.00 -17.46
N HIS A 196 3.30 -2.04 -16.84
CA HIS A 196 2.57 -0.86 -16.37
C HIS A 196 3.20 -0.32 -15.09
N ARG A 197 3.35 1.00 -14.99
CA ARG A 197 3.91 1.69 -13.82
C ARG A 197 3.22 3.03 -13.60
N ARG A 198 3.09 3.39 -12.37
CA ARG A 198 2.66 4.72 -11.94
C ARG A 198 3.89 5.63 -11.84
N LEU A 199 3.82 6.77 -12.54
CA LEU A 199 4.87 7.80 -12.58
C LEU A 199 4.45 8.97 -11.72
N ARG A 200 5.32 9.43 -10.86
CA ARG A 200 5.13 10.64 -10.06
C ARG A 200 5.99 11.77 -10.59
N ILE A 201 5.37 12.83 -11.06
CA ILE A 201 6.05 14.03 -11.58
C ILE A 201 5.82 15.16 -10.58
N ARG A 202 6.90 15.64 -9.98
CA ARG A 202 6.88 16.81 -9.10
C ARG A 202 6.96 18.09 -9.93
N ALA A 203 6.21 19.12 -9.53
CA ALA A 203 6.28 20.45 -10.11
C ALA A 203 7.59 21.15 -9.71
#